data_bed62ed638d65ea65a8f9b79fa597361
#
_entry.id   bed62ed638d65ea65a8f9b79fa597361
#
_cell.length_a   1.000
_cell.length_b   1.000
_cell.length_c   1.000
_cell.angle_alpha   90.00
_cell.angle_beta   90.00
_cell.angle_gamma   90.00
#
_symmetry.space_group_name_H-M   'P 1'
#
loop_
_entity.id
_entity.type
_entity.pdbx_description
1 polymer ?
#
loop_
_entity_poly.entity_id
_entity_poly.type
_entity_poly.pdbx_seq_one_letter_code
_entity_poly.pdbx_strand_id
1 'polypeptide(L)'
;MSVVWSMKLFKADANKVYADLEKIKEKTPQNIVDYAEAHPKSELHKCFTWDDTKAANEWRKFEARQVVRLLVFEDENEEEPTRIRVLQKTAEAYKPVTQIIRNEDEYKELLKRAKAELASFKERYKTLVELESVLEAIDALL
;
A
#
# COMPACT_ATOMS: atom_id res chain seq x y z
N MET A 1 9.80 12.90 -7.80
CA MET A 1 8.85 11.79 -7.99
C MET A 1 7.43 12.25 -7.68
N SER A 2 6.48 11.87 -8.49
CA SER A 2 5.06 12.12 -8.22
C SER A 2 4.37 10.87 -7.67
N VAL A 3 3.26 11.06 -6.95
CA VAL A 3 2.42 9.97 -6.45
C VAL A 3 1.25 9.79 -7.43
N VAL A 4 1.06 8.56 -7.90
CA VAL A 4 -0.02 8.23 -8.83
C VAL A 4 -0.76 6.96 -8.35
N TRP A 5 -1.96 6.75 -8.87
CA TRP A 5 -2.69 5.50 -8.64
C TRP A 5 -2.12 4.39 -9.54
N SER A 6 -1.85 3.22 -8.98
CA SER A 6 -1.40 2.05 -9.76
C SER A 6 -2.48 1.47 -10.67
N MET A 7 -3.75 1.76 -10.37
CA MET A 7 -4.93 1.41 -11.17
C MET A 7 -5.94 2.54 -11.06
N LYS A 8 -6.76 2.75 -12.13
CA LYS A 8 -7.80 3.80 -12.14
C LYS A 8 -9.05 3.35 -11.35
N LEU A 9 -8.92 3.21 -10.05
CA LEU A 9 -10.02 2.86 -9.15
C LEU A 9 -10.67 4.09 -8.52
N PHE A 10 -9.88 5.13 -8.25
CA PHE A 10 -10.33 6.35 -7.58
C PHE A 10 -10.28 7.55 -8.52
N LYS A 11 -11.27 8.45 -8.40
CA LYS A 11 -11.30 9.72 -9.15
C LYS A 11 -10.49 10.83 -8.47
N ALA A 12 -10.11 10.61 -7.21
CA ALA A 12 -9.35 11.57 -6.42
C ALA A 12 -7.91 11.74 -6.95
N ASP A 13 -7.33 12.92 -6.74
CA ASP A 13 -5.94 13.20 -7.09
C ASP A 13 -4.98 12.49 -6.13
N ALA A 14 -4.13 11.61 -6.64
CA ALA A 14 -3.24 10.77 -5.83
C ALA A 14 -2.25 11.58 -4.99
N ASN A 15 -1.68 12.67 -5.52
CA ASN A 15 -0.76 13.53 -4.75
C ASN A 15 -1.46 14.19 -3.57
N LYS A 16 -2.69 14.67 -3.77
CA LYS A 16 -3.49 15.30 -2.70
C LYS A 16 -3.96 14.28 -1.67
N VAL A 17 -4.33 13.08 -2.10
CA VAL A 17 -4.67 11.97 -1.18
C VAL A 17 -3.45 11.63 -0.30
N TYR A 18 -2.27 11.53 -0.89
CA TYR A 18 -1.06 11.27 -0.12
C TYR A 18 -0.77 12.38 0.90
N ALA A 19 -0.94 13.65 0.50
CA ALA A 19 -0.80 14.77 1.42
C ALA A 19 -1.78 14.71 2.60
N ASP A 20 -3.02 14.28 2.35
CA ASP A 20 -4.01 14.06 3.42
C ASP A 20 -3.57 12.93 4.35
N LEU A 21 -3.09 11.81 3.79
CA LEU A 21 -2.59 10.67 4.58
C LEU A 21 -1.39 11.05 5.46
N GLU A 22 -0.51 11.93 5.00
CA GLU A 22 0.63 12.40 5.78
C GLU A 22 0.21 13.14 7.06
N LYS A 23 -0.97 13.74 7.08
CA LYS A 23 -1.52 14.45 8.25
C LYS A 23 -1.99 13.49 9.35
N ILE A 24 -2.15 12.21 9.05
CA ILE A 24 -2.58 11.18 9.99
C ILE A 24 -1.34 10.62 10.69
N LYS A 25 -1.25 10.81 12.01
CA LYS A 25 -0.08 10.40 12.80
C LYS A 25 0.10 8.88 12.81
N GLU A 26 -0.96 8.13 13.09
CA GLU A 26 -0.97 6.67 13.07
C GLU A 26 -1.94 6.20 11.99
N LYS A 27 -1.41 5.69 10.88
CA LYS A 27 -2.17 5.34 9.67
C LYS A 27 -2.73 3.92 9.78
N THR A 28 -3.82 3.77 10.51
CA THR A 28 -4.62 2.54 10.54
C THR A 28 -5.82 2.70 9.59
N PRO A 29 -6.44 1.60 9.13
CA PRO A 29 -7.66 1.71 8.33
C PRO A 29 -8.74 2.53 9.00
N GLN A 30 -8.94 2.35 10.30
CA GLN A 30 -9.96 3.12 11.04
C GLN A 30 -9.61 4.60 11.11
N ASN A 31 -8.36 4.95 11.40
CA ASN A 31 -7.92 6.34 11.47
C ASN A 31 -8.02 7.04 10.11
N ILE A 32 -7.76 6.32 9.02
CA ILE A 32 -7.93 6.84 7.65
C ILE A 32 -9.40 7.16 7.38
N VAL A 33 -10.32 6.26 7.74
CA VAL A 33 -11.77 6.48 7.61
C VAL A 33 -12.21 7.66 8.46
N ASP A 34 -11.77 7.73 9.72
CA ASP A 34 -12.13 8.80 10.67
C ASP A 34 -11.66 10.17 10.17
N TYR A 35 -10.44 10.24 9.64
CA TYR A 35 -9.93 11.48 9.06
C TYR A 35 -10.77 11.92 7.86
N ALA A 36 -11.05 11.00 6.94
CA ALA A 36 -11.83 11.30 5.74
C ALA A 36 -13.26 11.74 6.09
N GLU A 37 -13.87 11.13 7.10
CA GLU A 37 -15.21 11.52 7.61
C GLU A 37 -15.20 12.90 8.23
N ALA A 38 -14.19 13.21 9.06
CA ALA A 38 -14.06 14.49 9.72
C ALA A 38 -13.68 15.64 8.75
N HIS A 39 -13.19 15.31 7.56
CA HIS A 39 -12.74 16.29 6.55
C HIS A 39 -13.46 16.08 5.21
N PRO A 40 -14.75 16.45 5.11
CA PRO A 40 -15.56 16.20 3.91
C PRO A 40 -15.04 16.89 2.64
N LYS A 41 -14.21 17.92 2.80
CA LYS A 41 -13.61 18.67 1.68
C LYS A 41 -12.25 18.12 1.24
N SER A 42 -11.70 17.13 1.98
CA SER A 42 -10.42 16.54 1.63
C SER A 42 -10.51 15.67 0.37
N GLU A 43 -9.40 15.51 -0.31
CA GLU A 43 -9.32 14.63 -1.47
C GLU A 43 -9.48 13.17 -1.06
N LEU A 44 -8.97 12.83 0.12
CA LEU A 44 -9.12 11.49 0.70
C LEU A 44 -10.60 11.11 0.91
N HIS A 45 -11.45 12.06 1.30
CA HIS A 45 -12.88 11.83 1.48
C HIS A 45 -13.55 11.29 0.20
N LYS A 46 -13.10 11.72 -0.96
CA LYS A 46 -13.64 11.28 -2.27
C LYS A 46 -13.38 9.80 -2.57
N CYS A 47 -12.46 9.16 -1.86
CA CYS A 47 -12.14 7.74 -2.04
C CYS A 47 -13.16 6.79 -1.41
N PHE A 48 -14.15 7.30 -0.67
CA PHE A 48 -15.06 6.48 0.15
C PHE A 48 -16.52 6.64 -0.24
N THR A 49 -17.29 5.58 0.05
CA THR A 49 -18.74 5.59 -0.02
C THR A 49 -19.31 5.92 1.37
N TRP A 50 -20.04 7.02 1.49
CA TRP A 50 -20.52 7.53 2.79
C TRP A 50 -21.98 7.11 3.06
N ASP A 51 -22.14 5.85 3.43
CA ASP A 51 -23.40 5.27 3.89
C ASP A 51 -23.27 4.93 5.38
N ASP A 52 -24.22 5.35 6.20
CA ASP A 52 -24.14 5.31 7.66
C ASP A 52 -24.42 3.92 8.28
N THR A 53 -24.41 2.87 7.51
CA THR A 53 -24.57 1.51 8.03
C THR A 53 -23.26 0.94 8.59
N LYS A 54 -23.35 0.03 9.55
CA LYS A 54 -22.19 -0.67 10.10
C LYS A 54 -21.43 -1.46 9.01
N ALA A 55 -22.15 -2.08 8.09
CA ALA A 55 -21.58 -2.77 6.94
C ALA A 55 -20.80 -1.82 6.05
N ALA A 56 -21.30 -0.60 5.84
CA ALA A 56 -20.61 0.42 5.08
C ALA A 56 -19.28 0.85 5.73
N ASN A 57 -19.22 0.90 7.08
CA ASN A 57 -17.97 1.22 7.77
C ASN A 57 -16.89 0.16 7.53
N GLU A 58 -17.27 -1.11 7.60
CA GLU A 58 -16.33 -2.22 7.29
C GLU A 58 -15.89 -2.18 5.83
N TRP A 59 -16.80 -1.88 4.92
CA TRP A 59 -16.48 -1.69 3.51
C TRP A 59 -15.50 -0.53 3.31
N ARG A 60 -15.72 0.60 4.01
CA ARG A 60 -14.81 1.75 3.95
C ARG A 60 -13.40 1.41 4.45
N LYS A 61 -13.27 0.56 5.46
CA LYS A 61 -11.95 0.05 5.88
C LYS A 61 -11.25 -0.72 4.76
N PHE A 62 -12.01 -1.55 4.04
CA PHE A 62 -11.48 -2.23 2.86
C PHE A 62 -11.03 -1.21 1.79
N GLU A 63 -11.85 -0.22 1.51
CA GLU A 63 -11.50 0.86 0.58
C GLU A 63 -10.21 1.59 1.03
N ALA A 64 -10.05 1.85 2.33
CA ALA A 64 -8.85 2.47 2.89
C ALA A 64 -7.58 1.62 2.60
N ARG A 65 -7.68 0.30 2.73
CA ARG A 65 -6.57 -0.60 2.39
C ARG A 65 -6.24 -0.54 0.90
N GLN A 66 -7.24 -0.38 0.02
CA GLN A 66 -7.02 -0.22 -1.41
C GLN A 66 -6.32 1.12 -1.72
N VAL A 67 -6.72 2.21 -1.05
CA VAL A 67 -6.05 3.52 -1.17
C VAL A 67 -4.56 3.37 -0.91
N VAL A 68 -4.21 2.78 0.22
CA VAL A 68 -2.80 2.59 0.62
C VAL A 68 -2.05 1.71 -0.38
N ARG A 69 -2.67 0.61 -0.81
CA ARG A 69 -2.05 -0.35 -1.72
C ARG A 69 -1.78 0.22 -3.11
N LEU A 70 -2.66 1.09 -3.60
CA LEU A 70 -2.61 1.59 -4.97
C LEU A 70 -1.82 2.89 -5.14
N LEU A 71 -1.37 3.50 -4.04
CA LEU A 71 -0.48 4.66 -4.10
C LEU A 71 0.96 4.20 -4.34
N VAL A 72 1.56 4.68 -5.41
CA VAL A 72 2.93 4.35 -5.79
C VAL A 72 3.71 5.61 -6.15
N PHE A 73 5.03 5.57 -5.95
CA PHE A 73 5.94 6.52 -6.56
C PHE A 73 6.18 6.11 -8.00
N GLU A 74 6.17 7.07 -8.89
CA GLU A 74 6.52 6.87 -10.29
C GLU A 74 7.61 7.88 -10.67
N ASP A 75 8.71 7.39 -11.22
CA ASP A 75 9.77 8.23 -11.76
C ASP A 75 9.49 8.49 -13.25
N GLU A 76 9.09 9.72 -13.56
CA GLU A 76 8.71 10.15 -14.92
C GLU A 76 9.91 10.25 -15.87
N ASN A 77 11.15 10.22 -15.35
CA ASN A 77 12.38 10.34 -16.14
C ASN A 77 12.92 9.01 -16.66
N GLU A 78 12.32 7.90 -16.29
CA GLU A 78 12.71 6.57 -16.75
C GLU A 78 11.83 6.12 -17.94
N GLU A 79 12.43 5.42 -18.92
CA GLU A 79 11.69 4.84 -20.05
C GLU A 79 10.64 3.82 -19.59
N GLU A 80 11.01 3.02 -18.58
CA GLU A 80 10.09 2.12 -17.88
C GLU A 80 9.94 2.61 -16.43
N PRO A 81 8.87 3.37 -16.10
CA PRO A 81 8.70 3.92 -14.77
C PRO A 81 8.65 2.82 -13.70
N THR A 82 9.54 2.91 -12.73
CA THR A 82 9.48 2.05 -11.54
C THR A 82 8.33 2.50 -10.65
N ARG A 83 7.48 1.57 -10.27
CA ARG A 83 6.35 1.82 -9.38
C ARG A 83 6.57 1.12 -8.05
N ILE A 84 6.87 1.91 -7.03
CA ILE A 84 7.14 1.42 -5.68
C ILE A 84 6.03 1.94 -4.75
N ARG A 85 5.50 1.07 -3.91
CA ARG A 85 4.49 1.49 -2.92
C ARG A 85 5.02 2.61 -2.04
N VAL A 86 4.21 3.66 -1.89
CA VAL A 86 4.53 4.80 -1.03
C VAL A 86 4.47 4.41 0.44
N LEU A 87 3.48 3.59 0.81
CA LEU A 87 3.20 3.15 2.18
C LEU A 87 3.31 1.63 2.31
N GLN A 88 3.83 1.19 3.44
CA GLN A 88 3.88 -0.23 3.81
C GLN A 88 3.35 -0.42 5.21
N LYS A 89 2.80 -1.60 5.47
CA LYS A 89 2.28 -1.95 6.79
C LYS A 89 3.44 -2.23 7.76
N THR A 90 3.32 -1.67 8.97
CA THR A 90 4.16 -2.03 10.11
C THR A 90 3.30 -2.70 11.18
N ALA A 91 3.90 -3.10 12.31
CA ALA A 91 3.16 -3.71 13.43
C ALA A 91 2.05 -2.79 13.96
N GLU A 92 2.23 -1.48 13.88
CA GLU A 92 1.31 -0.49 14.45
C GLU A 92 0.36 0.11 13.41
N ALA A 93 0.90 0.52 12.24
CA ALA A 93 0.13 1.28 11.25
C ALA A 93 0.83 1.23 9.88
N TYR A 94 0.26 1.92 8.90
CA TYR A 94 0.95 2.17 7.63
C TYR A 94 1.94 3.31 7.80
N LYS A 95 3.15 3.13 7.27
CA LYS A 95 4.21 4.15 7.30
C LYS A 95 4.82 4.35 5.92
N PRO A 96 5.32 5.56 5.60
CA PRO A 96 6.05 5.78 4.36
C PRO A 96 7.24 4.81 4.24
N VAL A 97 7.43 4.22 3.08
CA VAL A 97 8.54 3.28 2.83
C VAL A 97 9.89 3.94 3.10
N THR A 98 10.03 5.23 2.80
CA THR A 98 11.24 6.00 3.09
C THR A 98 11.57 6.08 4.57
N GLN A 99 10.56 6.10 5.43
CA GLN A 99 10.72 6.09 6.89
C GLN A 99 11.09 4.68 7.39
N ILE A 100 10.45 3.64 6.84
CA ILE A 100 10.71 2.23 7.22
C ILE A 100 12.17 1.87 6.92
N ILE A 101 12.69 2.27 5.77
CA ILE A 101 14.08 1.98 5.37
C ILE A 101 15.10 2.55 6.37
N ARG A 102 14.76 3.65 7.04
CA ARG A 102 15.63 4.29 8.04
C ARG A 102 15.55 3.65 9.43
N ASN A 103 14.58 2.79 9.68
CA ASN A 103 14.40 2.09 10.95
C ASN A 103 14.80 0.62 10.76
N GLU A 104 15.85 0.19 11.45
CA GLU A 104 16.41 -1.17 11.28
C GLU A 104 15.38 -2.27 11.58
N ASP A 105 14.64 -2.14 12.67
CA ASP A 105 13.65 -3.15 13.08
C ASP A 105 12.46 -3.21 12.12
N GLU A 106 11.93 -2.06 11.72
CA GLU A 106 10.84 -1.98 10.75
C GLU A 106 11.26 -2.48 9.38
N TYR A 107 12.49 -2.21 8.95
CA TYR A 107 13.07 -2.72 7.71
C TYR A 107 13.17 -4.25 7.73
N LYS A 108 13.68 -4.82 8.82
CA LYS A 108 13.76 -6.28 8.99
C LYS A 108 12.39 -6.95 8.93
N GLU A 109 11.38 -6.36 9.58
CA GLU A 109 10.02 -6.88 9.54
C GLU A 109 9.40 -6.80 8.14
N LEU A 110 9.64 -5.71 7.41
CA LEU A 110 9.20 -5.58 6.02
C LEU A 110 9.86 -6.63 5.13
N LEU A 111 11.18 -6.83 5.25
CA LEU A 111 11.92 -7.84 4.49
C LEU A 111 11.44 -9.24 4.80
N LYS A 112 11.19 -9.56 6.07
CA LYS A 112 10.64 -10.85 6.50
C LYS A 112 9.28 -11.12 5.86
N ARG A 113 8.41 -10.13 5.83
CA ARG A 113 7.09 -10.25 5.20
C ARG A 113 7.21 -10.44 3.68
N ALA A 114 8.08 -9.70 3.01
CA ALA A 114 8.35 -9.87 1.59
C ALA A 114 8.83 -11.29 1.28
N LYS A 115 9.74 -11.83 2.10
CA LYS A 115 10.20 -13.21 1.96
C LYS A 115 9.07 -14.22 2.16
N ALA A 116 8.17 -13.98 3.12
CA ALA A 116 7.00 -14.84 3.34
C ALA A 116 6.05 -14.84 2.13
N GLU A 117 5.86 -13.68 1.49
CA GLU A 117 5.07 -13.59 0.25
C GLU A 117 5.72 -14.36 -0.90
N LEU A 118 7.06 -14.28 -1.03
CA LEU A 118 7.80 -15.07 -2.04
C LEU A 118 7.66 -16.57 -1.78
N ALA A 119 7.74 -17.01 -0.53
CA ALA A 119 7.53 -18.40 -0.16
C ALA A 119 6.13 -18.88 -0.54
N SER A 120 5.11 -18.07 -0.29
CA SER A 120 3.73 -18.35 -0.67
C SER A 120 3.56 -18.40 -2.18
N PHE A 121 4.20 -17.50 -2.91
CA PHE A 121 4.20 -17.49 -4.38
C PHE A 121 4.77 -18.82 -4.91
N LYS A 122 5.92 -19.22 -4.39
CA LYS A 122 6.56 -20.48 -4.78
C LYS A 122 5.64 -21.68 -4.57
N GLU A 123 5.01 -21.79 -3.40
CA GLU A 123 4.11 -22.91 -3.09
C GLU A 123 2.93 -22.99 -4.06
N ARG A 124 2.37 -21.84 -4.47
CA ARG A 124 1.25 -21.83 -5.40
C ARG A 124 1.64 -22.25 -6.82
N TYR A 125 2.87 -21.97 -7.24
CA TYR A 125 3.28 -22.09 -8.64
C TYR A 125 4.46 -23.03 -8.90
N LYS A 126 4.84 -23.84 -7.91
CA LYS A 126 6.00 -24.75 -8.02
C LYS A 126 5.89 -25.81 -9.12
N THR A 127 4.69 -26.03 -9.65
CA THR A 127 4.46 -26.96 -10.76
C THR A 127 4.69 -26.36 -12.14
N LEU A 128 4.90 -25.04 -12.22
CA LEU A 128 5.11 -24.33 -13.48
C LEU A 128 6.59 -24.34 -13.88
N VAL A 129 6.95 -25.20 -14.80
CA VAL A 129 8.35 -25.43 -15.24
C VAL A 129 9.00 -24.12 -15.74
N GLU A 130 8.26 -23.28 -16.43
CA GLU A 130 8.74 -22.02 -16.98
C GLU A 130 9.20 -21.03 -15.88
N LEU A 131 8.80 -21.25 -14.63
CA LEU A 131 9.20 -20.41 -13.49
C LEU A 131 10.34 -21.01 -12.66
N GLU A 132 10.88 -22.17 -13.05
CA GLU A 132 11.87 -22.90 -12.26
C GLU A 132 13.06 -22.05 -11.82
N SER A 133 13.64 -21.27 -12.73
CA SER A 133 14.78 -20.40 -12.40
C SER A 133 14.44 -19.31 -11.39
N VAL A 134 13.23 -18.75 -11.46
CA VAL A 134 12.74 -17.75 -10.49
C VAL A 134 12.53 -18.40 -9.13
N LEU A 135 11.92 -19.59 -9.09
CA LEU A 135 11.65 -20.32 -7.84
C LEU A 135 12.94 -20.76 -7.15
N GLU A 136 13.98 -21.16 -7.90
CA GLU A 136 15.31 -21.44 -7.36
C GLU A 136 15.95 -20.20 -6.74
N ALA A 137 15.83 -19.03 -7.40
CA ALA A 137 16.32 -17.76 -6.86
C ALA A 137 15.61 -17.40 -5.54
N ILE A 138 14.31 -17.66 -5.43
CA ILE A 138 13.56 -17.46 -4.19
C ILE A 138 14.11 -18.36 -3.09
N ASP A 139 14.37 -19.65 -3.36
CA ASP A 139 14.94 -20.58 -2.38
C ASP A 139 16.28 -20.09 -1.83
N ALA A 140 17.10 -19.48 -2.68
CA ALA A 140 18.40 -18.93 -2.27
C ALA A 140 18.27 -17.76 -1.29
N LEU A 141 17.13 -17.06 -1.28
CA LEU A 141 16.85 -15.95 -0.37
C LEU A 141 16.25 -16.39 0.97
N LEU A 142 15.59 -17.54 0.99
CA LEU A 142 14.93 -18.08 2.18
C LEU A 142 15.92 -18.90 3.01
#